data_f44f9eacfe04e56506b92435ea4624d0
#
_entry.id   f44f9eacfe04e56506b92435ea4624d0
#
_cell.length_a   1.000
_cell.length_b   1.000
_cell.length_c   1.000
_cell.angle_alpha   90.00
_cell.angle_beta   90.00
_cell.angle_gamma   90.00
#
_symmetry.space_group_name_H-M   'P 1'
#
loop_
_entity.id
_entity.type
_entity.pdbx_description
1 polymer ?
#
loop_
_entity_poly.entity_id
_entity_poly.type
_entity_poly.pdbx_seq_one_letter_code
_entity_poly.pdbx_strand_id
1 'polypeptide(L)'
;MSLIERRWLGWLRWGMLAGLMAWSVIGTAQEPANVTASVSSSASDAANASLSESVRELREQVRELQAAVAGMRRELDQVRTTTTPHHAVLREAVVTSPAKPDAAAGSLQNDAPPSLSADNLSENQIEVQKDEQKKNARTASLDEEYQLLSGKVDDQYQTKVESASKYRVRLSGIVLMNLFSNQGVVDSIDLPTVAYAPYPGYSSGSFGATLRQSEIGFETFGPTVAGAKTRADLQLDLAGGFPEVPNGTNYGLVRLRTATMRMDWTNTSLVVGQDAIFFSPNSPTSFASLAIPALTYAGNLWSWMPQIRIEHRVALGEESSLLFQGGILDPVSGEVPGALPGETPGTGYYRQPGPGEASRQPAYGTRVAWTHNVFGQPMQVGVGGFYSRQTYGFGRNADGWAAMTDVDLPLSSRVSLSGKFYRGRAIGGLYGAFGQSVVFSGDPTLASTQIEALNSMGGWAQLKYRPVNKWEINAAFGIDNPYAGDLKYFPYAVSYGDATLARNQGSFLNMIYRPRSDLLFSAEYRHLTTYSLVDGGNSAGHLNLMMGVLF
;
A
#
# COMPACT_ATOMS: atom_id res chain seq x y z
N MET A 1 11.93 -34.23 -39.45
CA MET A 1 12.33 -34.42 -38.04
C MET A 1 13.59 -33.60 -37.81
N SER A 2 13.43 -32.42 -37.27
CA SER A 2 14.49 -31.43 -37.14
C SER A 2 15.27 -31.61 -35.83
N LEU A 3 16.51 -31.16 -35.85
CA LEU A 3 17.51 -31.25 -34.76
C LEU A 3 17.04 -30.66 -33.40
N ILE A 4 15.85 -30.07 -33.33
CA ILE A 4 15.26 -29.45 -32.14
C ILE A 4 14.63 -30.50 -31.22
N GLU A 5 14.09 -31.60 -31.74
CA GLU A 5 13.45 -32.64 -30.90
C GLU A 5 14.43 -33.53 -30.10
N ARG A 6 15.73 -33.50 -30.42
CA ARG A 6 16.71 -34.33 -29.70
C ARG A 6 17.28 -33.70 -28.42
N ARG A 7 17.08 -32.40 -28.19
CA ARG A 7 17.59 -31.74 -26.97
C ARG A 7 16.65 -31.82 -25.76
N TRP A 8 15.34 -32.06 -25.96
CA TRP A 8 14.36 -32.15 -24.87
C TRP A 8 14.30 -33.51 -24.16
N LEU A 9 14.74 -34.58 -24.82
CA LEU A 9 14.75 -35.93 -24.22
C LEU A 9 15.98 -36.22 -23.33
N GLY A 10 16.97 -35.35 -23.31
CA GLY A 10 18.17 -35.48 -22.47
C GLY A 10 17.96 -35.05 -21.00
N TRP A 11 17.02 -34.18 -20.73
CA TRP A 11 16.82 -33.60 -19.41
C TRP A 11 15.91 -34.43 -18.48
N LEU A 12 15.12 -35.35 -19.05
CA LEU A 12 14.24 -36.25 -18.31
C LEU A 12 14.91 -37.51 -17.73
N ARG A 13 16.19 -37.74 -18.01
CA ARG A 13 16.92 -38.95 -17.59
C ARG A 13 17.90 -38.76 -16.44
N TRP A 14 18.14 -37.54 -15.97
CA TRP A 14 19.06 -37.25 -14.86
C TRP A 14 18.36 -36.89 -13.52
N GLY A 15 17.04 -36.81 -13.47
CA GLY A 15 16.26 -36.49 -12.29
C GLY A 15 15.89 -37.68 -11.38
N MET A 16 16.28 -38.95 -11.71
CA MET A 16 15.81 -40.13 -10.96
C MET A 16 16.92 -40.95 -10.27
N LEU A 17 18.08 -40.41 -9.98
CA LEU A 17 19.17 -41.17 -9.36
C LEU A 17 19.85 -40.52 -8.15
N ALA A 18 19.21 -39.61 -7.45
CA ALA A 18 19.75 -38.97 -6.23
C ALA A 18 18.84 -39.10 -5.00
N GLY A 19 18.05 -40.18 -4.89
CA GLY A 19 17.08 -40.36 -3.82
C GLY A 19 17.21 -41.67 -3.07
N LEU A 20 18.43 -42.11 -2.69
CA LEU A 20 18.59 -43.31 -1.79
C LEU A 20 20.02 -43.29 -1.21
N MET A 21 20.24 -42.56 -0.14
CA MET A 21 21.24 -42.86 0.91
C MET A 21 21.22 -41.74 1.98
N ALA A 22 20.47 -41.95 3.07
CA ALA A 22 20.77 -41.43 4.40
C ALA A 22 19.75 -41.97 5.42
N TRP A 23 19.98 -43.18 5.85
CA TRP A 23 19.43 -43.64 7.13
C TRP A 23 20.57 -44.24 7.94
N SER A 24 20.59 -43.86 9.21
CA SER A 24 21.35 -44.40 10.34
C SER A 24 22.44 -43.46 10.91
N VAL A 25 22.06 -42.76 11.96
CA VAL A 25 22.80 -42.67 13.22
C VAL A 25 21.79 -42.43 14.34
N ILE A 26 21.52 -43.47 15.15
CA ILE A 26 20.84 -43.37 16.42
C ILE A 26 21.87 -42.93 17.45
N GLY A 27 21.71 -41.73 17.99
CA GLY A 27 22.48 -41.22 19.14
C GLY A 27 21.60 -41.25 20.38
N THR A 28 22.01 -42.03 21.37
CA THR A 28 21.39 -42.23 22.68
C THR A 28 21.26 -40.93 23.48
N ALA A 29 20.05 -40.63 23.91
CA ALA A 29 19.77 -39.56 24.86
C ALA A 29 20.18 -39.98 26.27
N GLN A 30 21.00 -39.16 26.92
CA GLN A 30 21.37 -39.25 28.32
C GLN A 30 20.47 -38.30 29.11
N GLU A 31 19.71 -38.82 30.08
CA GLU A 31 18.90 -38.02 31.02
C GLU A 31 19.78 -37.08 31.86
N PRO A 32 19.39 -35.82 32.08
CA PRO A 32 19.99 -35.03 33.14
C PRO A 32 19.21 -35.17 34.46
N ALA A 33 19.98 -35.37 35.50
CA ALA A 33 19.58 -35.54 36.88
C ALA A 33 18.73 -34.36 37.42
N ASN A 34 17.76 -34.75 38.23
CA ASN A 34 16.93 -33.91 39.09
C ASN A 34 17.78 -33.03 40.02
N VAL A 35 17.72 -31.71 39.84
CA VAL A 35 18.13 -30.72 40.86
C VAL A 35 16.85 -29.99 41.27
N THR A 36 16.35 -30.29 42.43
CA THR A 36 15.30 -29.56 43.14
C THR A 36 15.75 -28.12 43.43
N ALA A 37 15.17 -27.15 42.79
CA ALA A 37 15.31 -25.74 43.10
C ALA A 37 14.15 -25.27 43.97
N SER A 38 14.38 -25.11 45.24
CA SER A 38 13.57 -24.38 46.21
C SER A 38 13.95 -22.92 46.21
N VAL A 39 13.57 -22.15 45.19
CA VAL A 39 13.58 -20.66 45.22
C VAL A 39 12.60 -20.17 44.15
N SER A 40 11.31 -20.09 44.43
CA SER A 40 10.37 -19.39 43.56
C SER A 40 9.09 -18.87 44.20
N SER A 41 8.91 -18.95 45.51
CA SER A 41 7.68 -18.44 46.13
C SER A 41 7.70 -16.91 46.41
N SER A 42 8.86 -16.35 46.73
CA SER A 42 8.95 -14.93 47.09
C SER A 42 8.87 -13.96 45.88
N ALA A 43 9.26 -14.38 44.68
CA ALA A 43 9.18 -13.56 43.47
C ALA A 43 7.74 -13.50 42.89
N SER A 44 6.99 -14.61 43.03
CA SER A 44 5.60 -14.63 42.58
C SER A 44 4.67 -13.83 43.49
N ASP A 45 4.93 -13.81 44.80
CA ASP A 45 4.13 -13.05 45.77
C ASP A 45 4.38 -11.54 45.65
N ALA A 46 5.60 -11.11 45.34
CA ALA A 46 5.91 -9.70 45.06
C ALA A 46 5.30 -9.23 43.73
N ALA A 47 5.28 -10.08 42.69
CA ALA A 47 4.63 -9.77 41.42
C ALA A 47 3.09 -9.69 41.56
N ASN A 48 2.47 -10.59 42.33
CA ASN A 48 1.04 -10.57 42.61
C ASN A 48 0.64 -9.38 43.48
N ALA A 49 1.47 -8.93 44.42
CA ALA A 49 1.23 -7.74 45.21
C ALA A 49 1.27 -6.47 44.34
N SER A 50 2.24 -6.33 43.44
CA SER A 50 2.33 -5.18 42.53
C SER A 50 1.18 -5.16 41.51
N LEU A 51 0.73 -6.33 41.04
CA LEU A 51 -0.43 -6.45 40.14
C LEU A 51 -1.74 -6.04 40.84
N SER A 52 -1.90 -6.43 42.12
CA SER A 52 -3.10 -6.07 42.91
C SER A 52 -3.15 -4.58 43.20
N GLU A 53 -1.99 -3.94 43.38
CA GLU A 53 -1.90 -2.49 43.57
C GLU A 53 -2.21 -1.72 42.30
N SER A 54 -1.67 -2.15 41.17
CA SER A 54 -1.98 -1.57 39.84
C SER A 54 -3.46 -1.71 39.48
N VAL A 55 -4.10 -2.84 39.77
CA VAL A 55 -5.55 -3.05 39.56
C VAL A 55 -6.38 -2.15 40.48
N ARG A 56 -5.90 -1.87 41.68
CA ARG A 56 -6.60 -0.95 42.61
C ARG A 56 -6.52 0.51 42.10
N GLU A 57 -5.35 0.93 41.65
CA GLU A 57 -5.12 2.26 41.06
C GLU A 57 -5.95 2.47 39.78
N LEU A 58 -6.03 1.47 38.93
CA LEU A 58 -6.84 1.52 37.70
C LEU A 58 -8.35 1.63 38.03
N ARG A 59 -8.82 0.92 39.05
CA ARG A 59 -10.23 1.03 39.52
C ARG A 59 -10.56 2.42 40.07
N GLU A 60 -9.59 3.06 40.68
CA GLU A 60 -9.75 4.42 41.21
C GLU A 60 -9.82 5.45 40.06
N GLN A 61 -8.94 5.34 39.06
CA GLN A 61 -8.96 6.16 37.83
C GLN A 61 -10.26 5.97 37.02
N VAL A 62 -10.77 4.75 36.91
CA VAL A 62 -12.07 4.47 36.25
C VAL A 62 -13.23 5.11 37.02
N ARG A 63 -13.18 5.10 38.34
CA ARG A 63 -14.23 5.74 39.17
C ARG A 63 -14.20 7.27 39.06
N GLU A 64 -13.01 7.84 38.95
CA GLU A 64 -12.81 9.28 38.76
C GLU A 64 -13.29 9.74 37.38
N LEU A 65 -12.98 8.98 36.34
CA LEU A 65 -13.48 9.20 34.97
C LEU A 65 -15.01 9.07 34.88
N GLN A 66 -15.60 8.09 35.57
CA GLN A 66 -17.05 7.92 35.63
C GLN A 66 -17.73 9.11 36.35
N ALA A 67 -17.11 9.64 37.39
CA ALA A 67 -17.59 10.84 38.08
C ALA A 67 -17.50 12.09 37.20
N ALA A 68 -16.42 12.26 36.45
CA ALA A 68 -16.25 13.35 35.49
C ALA A 68 -17.28 13.30 34.36
N VAL A 69 -17.53 12.11 33.78
CA VAL A 69 -18.56 11.90 32.76
C VAL A 69 -19.96 12.17 33.29
N ALA A 70 -20.25 11.77 34.54
CA ALA A 70 -21.53 12.09 35.19
C ALA A 70 -21.68 13.59 35.50
N GLY A 71 -20.57 14.30 35.73
CA GLY A 71 -20.52 15.77 35.85
C GLY A 71 -20.87 16.46 34.54
N MET A 72 -20.21 16.09 33.47
CA MET A 72 -20.46 16.63 32.12
C MET A 72 -21.87 16.34 31.61
N ARG A 73 -22.45 15.18 31.94
CA ARG A 73 -23.85 14.89 31.59
C ARG A 73 -24.83 15.83 32.34
N ARG A 74 -24.57 16.12 33.59
CA ARG A 74 -25.40 17.08 34.36
C ARG A 74 -25.29 18.50 33.82
N GLU A 75 -24.12 18.94 33.38
CA GLU A 75 -23.95 20.25 32.74
C GLU A 75 -24.67 20.32 31.40
N LEU A 76 -24.60 19.26 30.59
CA LEU A 76 -25.33 19.15 29.33
C LEU A 76 -26.86 19.17 29.54
N ASP A 77 -27.37 18.51 30.55
CA ASP A 77 -28.80 18.53 30.90
C ASP A 77 -29.23 19.90 31.44
N GLN A 78 -28.37 20.61 32.18
CA GLN A 78 -28.61 22.00 32.60
C GLN A 78 -28.64 22.96 31.39
N VAL A 79 -27.74 22.83 30.45
CA VAL A 79 -27.74 23.64 29.21
C VAL A 79 -28.97 23.32 28.35
N ARG A 80 -29.42 22.06 28.28
CA ARG A 80 -30.66 21.68 27.60
C ARG A 80 -31.92 22.26 28.27
N THR A 81 -31.97 22.29 29.58
CA THR A 81 -33.14 22.84 30.34
C THR A 81 -33.19 24.36 30.29
N THR A 82 -32.06 25.06 30.16
CA THR A 82 -32.01 26.53 30.01
C THR A 82 -32.27 27.01 28.57
N THR A 83 -32.26 26.12 27.59
CA THR A 83 -32.48 26.48 26.15
C THR A 83 -33.90 26.18 25.68
N THR A 84 -34.83 25.76 26.52
CA THR A 84 -36.20 25.44 26.10
C THR A 84 -37.25 26.25 26.91
N PRO A 85 -37.56 27.45 26.41
CA PRO A 85 -38.96 27.81 26.42
C PRO A 85 -39.35 28.57 25.13
N HIS A 86 -39.76 27.94 24.06
CA HIS A 86 -40.63 28.55 23.02
C HIS A 86 -41.22 27.58 21.97
N HIS A 87 -41.09 26.30 22.14
CA HIS A 87 -41.66 25.36 21.12
C HIS A 87 -42.74 24.37 21.63
N ALA A 88 -43.37 24.65 22.78
CA ALA A 88 -44.38 23.73 23.34
C ALA A 88 -45.86 24.14 23.08
N VAL A 89 -46.16 25.05 22.15
CA VAL A 89 -47.55 25.52 21.91
C VAL A 89 -48.07 25.22 20.48
N LEU A 90 -47.42 24.43 19.67
CA LEU A 90 -47.91 24.13 18.31
C LEU A 90 -47.93 22.63 17.96
N ARG A 91 -48.27 21.77 18.90
CA ARG A 91 -48.39 20.32 18.61
C ARG A 91 -49.61 19.66 19.28
N GLU A 92 -50.77 20.38 19.27
CA GLU A 92 -52.04 19.75 19.63
C GLU A 92 -53.16 20.33 18.76
N ALA A 93 -53.24 19.85 17.53
CA ALA A 93 -54.43 19.80 16.65
C ALA A 93 -53.99 19.26 15.28
N VAL A 94 -54.16 17.99 15.05
CA VAL A 94 -54.64 17.32 13.86
C VAL A 94 -54.37 15.82 13.98
N VAL A 95 -55.32 15.10 14.54
CA VAL A 95 -55.61 13.70 14.18
C VAL A 95 -57.11 13.61 14.01
N THR A 96 -57.58 13.55 12.79
CA THR A 96 -58.67 12.69 12.33
C THR A 96 -58.84 12.80 10.80
N SER A 97 -58.59 11.71 10.13
CA SER A 97 -59.13 11.37 8.78
C SER A 97 -60.49 10.66 9.00
N PRO A 98 -61.40 10.45 8.03
CA PRO A 98 -61.31 10.45 6.57
C PRO A 98 -62.54 10.98 5.81
N ALA A 99 -62.46 10.90 4.46
CA ALA A 99 -63.49 10.70 3.44
C ALA A 99 -63.75 11.82 2.44
N LYS A 100 -63.55 11.46 1.19
CA LYS A 100 -64.01 12.00 -0.09
C LYS A 100 -65.56 11.83 -0.23
N PRO A 101 -66.35 12.42 -1.20
CA PRO A 101 -66.01 13.14 -2.43
C PRO A 101 -66.95 14.34 -2.80
N ASP A 102 -66.62 14.90 -4.03
CA ASP A 102 -67.47 15.52 -5.04
C ASP A 102 -67.91 16.99 -5.02
N ALA A 103 -67.44 17.65 -6.07
CA ALA A 103 -68.09 18.50 -7.09
C ALA A 103 -68.83 19.79 -6.75
N ALA A 104 -68.48 20.78 -7.52
CA ALA A 104 -69.27 21.80 -8.20
C ALA A 104 -68.96 23.26 -7.88
N ALA A 105 -68.53 23.91 -8.94
CA ALA A 105 -68.68 25.26 -9.43
C ALA A 105 -69.38 26.34 -8.59
N GLY A 106 -68.82 27.54 -8.61
CA GLY A 106 -69.54 28.79 -8.28
C GLY A 106 -68.62 30.00 -8.14
N SER A 107 -68.65 30.84 -9.13
CA SER A 107 -68.06 32.15 -9.26
C SER A 107 -68.50 33.18 -8.21
N LEU A 108 -67.70 34.18 -7.93
CA LEU A 108 -67.92 35.62 -7.99
C LEU A 108 -67.15 36.43 -6.93
N GLN A 109 -66.26 37.27 -7.48
CA GLN A 109 -66.16 38.73 -7.29
C GLN A 109 -65.73 39.36 -5.96
N ASN A 110 -64.54 40.04 -6.13
CA ASN A 110 -64.18 41.37 -5.62
C ASN A 110 -64.36 41.74 -4.16
N ASP A 111 -63.24 42.05 -3.53
CA ASP A 111 -62.89 43.44 -3.14
C ASP A 111 -61.45 43.47 -2.52
N ALA A 112 -60.59 44.33 -3.09
CA ALA A 112 -59.34 44.74 -2.50
C ALA A 112 -59.58 45.92 -1.58
N PRO A 113 -58.84 46.10 -0.46
CA PRO A 113 -57.77 47.05 -0.26
C PRO A 113 -56.71 46.62 0.78
N PRO A 114 -55.72 47.41 1.13
CA PRO A 114 -54.62 48.00 0.37
C PRO A 114 -53.24 47.40 0.74
N SER A 115 -52.30 47.62 -0.17
CA SER A 115 -50.86 47.32 -0.06
C SER A 115 -50.18 47.73 1.22
N LEU A 116 -49.62 46.76 1.93
CA LEU A 116 -48.48 46.94 2.86
C LEU A 116 -47.28 46.20 2.34
N SER A 117 -46.19 46.93 2.21
CA SER A 117 -44.90 46.60 1.65
C SER A 117 -44.42 45.17 1.88
N ALA A 118 -44.20 44.43 0.78
CA ALA A 118 -43.68 43.05 0.76
C ALA A 118 -42.14 42.93 0.94
N ASP A 119 -41.44 44.05 1.17
CA ASP A 119 -39.96 44.07 1.15
C ASP A 119 -39.31 43.74 2.53
N ASN A 120 -40.02 43.77 3.64
CA ASN A 120 -39.42 43.50 4.94
C ASN A 120 -39.62 42.07 5.47
N LEU A 121 -40.39 41.21 4.77
CA LEU A 121 -40.59 39.80 5.16
C LEU A 121 -39.63 38.83 4.45
N SER A 122 -39.04 39.23 3.34
CA SER A 122 -38.10 38.38 2.60
C SER A 122 -36.67 38.39 3.16
N GLU A 123 -36.22 39.52 3.72
CA GLU A 123 -34.88 39.59 4.32
C GLU A 123 -34.75 38.80 5.60
N ASN A 124 -35.75 38.87 6.49
CA ASN A 124 -35.74 38.09 7.74
C ASN A 124 -35.86 36.58 7.52
N GLN A 125 -36.58 36.14 6.46
CA GLN A 125 -36.65 34.71 6.14
C GLN A 125 -35.37 34.20 5.49
N ILE A 126 -34.65 35.01 4.72
CA ILE A 126 -33.36 34.67 4.12
C ILE A 126 -32.25 34.63 5.18
N GLU A 127 -32.30 35.52 6.18
CA GLU A 127 -31.34 35.54 7.27
C GLU A 127 -31.54 34.37 8.25
N VAL A 128 -32.77 33.99 8.57
CA VAL A 128 -33.10 32.80 9.37
C VAL A 128 -32.72 31.52 8.65
N GLN A 129 -32.92 31.41 7.31
CA GLN A 129 -32.47 30.26 6.53
C GLN A 129 -30.96 30.17 6.41
N LYS A 130 -30.25 31.29 6.31
CA LYS A 130 -28.77 31.32 6.35
C LYS A 130 -28.22 30.91 7.71
N ASP A 131 -28.83 31.32 8.78
CA ASP A 131 -28.41 30.92 10.14
C ASP A 131 -28.71 29.45 10.43
N GLU A 132 -29.84 28.91 9.97
CA GLU A 132 -30.12 27.47 10.05
C GLU A 132 -29.20 26.64 9.18
N GLN A 133 -28.87 27.07 7.97
CA GLN A 133 -27.85 26.40 7.15
C GLN A 133 -26.46 26.45 7.77
N LYS A 134 -26.09 27.57 8.39
CA LYS A 134 -24.80 27.71 9.08
C LYS A 134 -24.74 26.88 10.36
N LYS A 135 -25.84 26.72 11.06
CA LYS A 135 -25.99 25.88 12.25
C LYS A 135 -25.97 24.40 11.89
N ASN A 136 -26.65 24.01 10.79
CA ASN A 136 -26.63 22.63 10.27
C ASN A 136 -25.27 22.23 9.69
N ALA A 137 -24.55 23.16 9.04
CA ALA A 137 -23.18 22.94 8.58
C ALA A 137 -22.19 22.79 9.76
N ARG A 138 -22.38 23.55 10.85
CA ARG A 138 -21.57 23.44 12.07
C ARG A 138 -21.83 22.14 12.83
N THR A 139 -23.08 21.71 12.94
CA THR A 139 -23.42 20.40 13.55
C THR A 139 -22.90 19.24 12.71
N ALA A 140 -22.97 19.30 11.39
CA ALA A 140 -22.41 18.28 10.51
C ALA A 140 -20.87 18.19 10.63
N SER A 141 -20.17 19.34 10.75
CA SER A 141 -18.71 19.34 10.95
C SER A 141 -18.30 18.82 12.33
N LEU A 142 -19.09 19.10 13.39
CA LEU A 142 -18.86 18.57 14.73
C LEU A 142 -19.14 17.07 14.81
N ASP A 143 -20.14 16.56 14.10
CA ASP A 143 -20.40 15.12 14.00
C ASP A 143 -19.30 14.39 13.21
N GLU A 144 -18.74 15.00 12.15
CA GLU A 144 -17.57 14.46 11.45
C GLU A 144 -16.31 14.45 12.33
N GLU A 145 -16.03 15.54 13.05
CA GLU A 145 -14.91 15.59 14.00
C GLU A 145 -15.08 14.57 15.14
N TYR A 146 -16.29 14.40 15.64
CA TYR A 146 -16.59 13.40 16.67
C TYR A 146 -16.43 11.97 16.14
N GLN A 147 -16.86 11.68 14.91
CA GLN A 147 -16.65 10.36 14.28
C GLN A 147 -15.18 10.09 13.96
N LEU A 148 -14.42 11.10 13.54
CA LEU A 148 -12.97 11.00 13.35
C LEU A 148 -12.23 10.81 14.67
N LEU A 149 -12.66 11.49 15.73
CA LEU A 149 -12.09 11.35 17.08
C LEU A 149 -12.45 9.99 17.68
N SER A 150 -13.70 9.55 17.53
CA SER A 150 -14.15 8.21 17.93
C SER A 150 -13.42 7.12 17.18
N GLY A 151 -13.22 7.26 15.86
CA GLY A 151 -12.42 6.33 15.06
C GLY A 151 -10.95 6.29 15.50
N LYS A 152 -10.36 7.44 15.82
CA LYS A 152 -8.99 7.51 16.39
C LYS A 152 -8.88 6.93 17.79
N VAL A 153 -9.91 7.11 18.61
CA VAL A 153 -9.97 6.54 19.97
C VAL A 153 -10.18 5.04 19.92
N ASP A 154 -11.07 4.55 19.03
CA ASP A 154 -11.26 3.11 18.80
C ASP A 154 -10.01 2.45 18.19
N ASP A 155 -9.32 3.10 17.25
CA ASP A 155 -7.99 2.69 16.75
C ASP A 155 -6.95 2.62 17.89
N GLN A 156 -6.97 3.55 18.84
CA GLN A 156 -6.09 3.51 20.01
C GLN A 156 -6.44 2.40 21.00
N TYR A 157 -7.71 2.03 21.14
CA TYR A 157 -8.13 0.92 22.01
C TYR A 157 -7.87 -0.46 21.40
N GLN A 158 -7.94 -0.61 20.08
CA GLN A 158 -7.72 -1.89 19.40
C GLN A 158 -6.23 -2.24 19.21
N THR A 159 -5.31 -1.27 19.32
CA THR A 159 -3.89 -1.46 19.01
C THR A 159 -2.96 -1.51 20.22
N LYS A 160 -3.48 -1.52 21.45
CA LYS A 160 -2.63 -1.59 22.64
C LYS A 160 -2.47 -3.01 23.15
N VAL A 161 -1.43 -3.70 22.68
CA VAL A 161 -0.78 -4.74 23.50
C VAL A 161 0.20 -4.02 24.43
N GLU A 162 -0.26 -3.62 25.62
CA GLU A 162 0.65 -3.13 26.66
C GLU A 162 1.43 -4.31 27.20
N SER A 163 2.67 -4.49 26.72
CA SER A 163 3.64 -5.32 27.41
C SER A 163 4.09 -4.54 28.65
N ALA A 164 4.37 -5.21 29.77
CA ALA A 164 5.03 -4.64 30.96
C ALA A 164 6.45 -4.14 30.67
N SER A 165 6.85 -4.10 29.40
CA SER A 165 8.08 -3.63 28.85
C SER A 165 8.11 -2.09 28.85
N LYS A 166 9.28 -1.53 29.09
CA LYS A 166 9.59 -0.11 29.01
C LYS A 166 9.26 0.53 27.66
N TYR A 167 8.98 -0.30 26.63
CA TYR A 167 8.70 0.11 25.26
C TYR A 167 7.27 -0.25 24.88
N ARG A 168 6.55 0.70 24.27
CA ARG A 168 5.23 0.45 23.69
C ARG A 168 5.37 -0.22 22.33
N VAL A 169 4.59 -1.27 22.10
CA VAL A 169 4.50 -1.97 20.82
C VAL A 169 3.10 -1.83 20.28
N ARG A 170 2.98 -1.51 18.99
CA ARG A 170 1.73 -1.52 18.23
C ARG A 170 1.78 -2.66 17.25
N LEU A 171 0.75 -3.50 17.28
CA LEU A 171 0.47 -4.50 16.25
C LEU A 171 -0.55 -3.92 15.28
N SER A 172 -0.37 -4.13 13.99
CA SER A 172 -1.31 -3.74 12.94
C SER A 172 -1.25 -4.72 11.80
N GLY A 173 -2.27 -4.77 10.97
CA GLY A 173 -2.24 -5.65 9.82
C GLY A 173 -3.58 -5.76 9.12
N ILE A 174 -3.61 -6.63 8.12
CA ILE A 174 -4.81 -7.02 7.40
C ILE A 174 -4.76 -8.51 7.07
N VAL A 175 -5.80 -9.23 7.45
CA VAL A 175 -6.08 -10.55 6.88
C VAL A 175 -6.93 -10.32 5.64
N LEU A 176 -6.39 -10.64 4.46
CA LEU A 176 -7.00 -10.33 3.18
C LEU A 176 -7.20 -11.60 2.35
N MET A 177 -8.47 -11.93 2.08
CA MET A 177 -8.86 -12.97 1.13
C MET A 177 -9.07 -12.36 -0.24
N ASN A 178 -8.42 -12.91 -1.25
CA ASN A 178 -8.58 -12.59 -2.66
C ASN A 178 -9.18 -13.81 -3.37
N LEU A 179 -10.29 -13.62 -4.08
CA LEU A 179 -10.90 -14.59 -4.97
C LEU A 179 -10.78 -14.03 -6.39
N PHE A 180 -10.06 -14.72 -7.27
CA PHE A 180 -9.70 -14.17 -8.57
C PHE A 180 -10.04 -15.09 -9.74
N SER A 181 -10.24 -14.48 -10.91
CA SER A 181 -10.43 -15.15 -12.19
C SER A 181 -9.67 -14.41 -13.28
N ASN A 182 -8.85 -15.14 -14.03
CA ASN A 182 -8.09 -14.63 -15.17
C ASN A 182 -8.71 -15.09 -16.49
N GLN A 183 -8.75 -14.20 -17.47
CA GLN A 183 -9.03 -14.45 -18.87
C GLN A 183 -7.78 -14.07 -19.67
N GLY A 184 -7.12 -15.03 -20.31
CA GLY A 184 -5.82 -14.87 -20.92
C GLY A 184 -4.70 -15.50 -20.09
N VAL A 185 -3.49 -15.59 -20.66
CA VAL A 185 -2.29 -16.10 -20.01
C VAL A 185 -1.56 -14.96 -19.34
N VAL A 186 -1.20 -15.13 -18.07
CA VAL A 186 -0.53 -14.12 -17.24
C VAL A 186 0.70 -14.70 -16.55
N ASP A 187 1.61 -13.81 -16.14
CA ASP A 187 2.84 -14.15 -15.41
C ASP A 187 2.57 -14.71 -14.00
N SER A 188 1.54 -14.23 -13.34
CA SER A 188 1.11 -14.67 -12.01
C SER A 188 -0.41 -14.73 -11.93
N ILE A 189 -0.96 -15.85 -11.44
CA ILE A 189 -2.41 -16.03 -11.43
C ILE A 189 -3.15 -15.13 -10.43
N ASP A 190 -2.52 -14.78 -9.32
CA ASP A 190 -3.11 -13.97 -8.24
C ASP A 190 -2.60 -12.53 -8.19
N LEU A 191 -1.51 -12.23 -8.88
CA LEU A 191 -0.87 -10.91 -8.97
C LEU A 191 -0.40 -10.62 -10.40
N PRO A 192 -1.29 -10.64 -11.39
CA PRO A 192 -0.89 -10.50 -12.79
C PRO A 192 -0.35 -9.11 -13.08
N THR A 193 0.81 -9.06 -13.75
CA THR A 193 1.48 -7.84 -14.19
C THR A 193 1.74 -7.80 -15.69
N VAL A 194 1.87 -8.97 -16.33
CA VAL A 194 2.18 -9.14 -17.76
C VAL A 194 1.24 -10.16 -18.39
N ALA A 195 0.80 -9.90 -19.62
CA ALA A 195 0.02 -10.81 -20.43
C ALA A 195 0.91 -11.48 -21.49
N TYR A 196 0.79 -12.82 -21.62
CA TYR A 196 1.55 -13.63 -22.57
C TYR A 196 0.66 -14.21 -23.66
N ALA A 197 1.30 -14.67 -24.74
CA ALA A 197 0.64 -15.43 -25.79
C ALA A 197 0.11 -16.76 -25.24
N PRO A 198 -1.07 -17.23 -25.69
CA PRO A 198 -1.56 -18.54 -25.33
C PRO A 198 -0.62 -19.65 -25.82
N TYR A 199 -0.32 -20.61 -24.95
CA TYR A 199 0.42 -21.80 -25.32
C TYR A 199 -0.54 -22.88 -25.84
N PRO A 200 -0.29 -23.48 -27.01
CA PRO A 200 -1.10 -24.58 -27.52
C PRO A 200 -1.21 -25.73 -26.53
N GLY A 201 -2.43 -26.16 -26.22
CA GLY A 201 -2.70 -27.24 -25.28
C GLY A 201 -2.79 -26.84 -23.81
N TYR A 202 -2.58 -25.57 -23.46
CA TYR A 202 -2.74 -25.06 -22.12
C TYR A 202 -3.99 -24.19 -22.00
N SER A 203 -4.53 -24.07 -20.77
CA SER A 203 -5.66 -23.18 -20.50
C SER A 203 -5.26 -21.72 -20.69
N SER A 204 -6.11 -20.95 -21.34
CA SER A 204 -5.97 -19.49 -21.48
C SER A 204 -6.66 -18.71 -20.36
N GLY A 205 -6.90 -19.35 -19.21
CA GLY A 205 -7.53 -18.69 -18.05
C GLY A 205 -7.35 -19.51 -16.79
N SER A 206 -7.61 -18.90 -15.65
CA SER A 206 -7.50 -19.53 -14.34
C SER A 206 -8.51 -18.95 -13.36
N PHE A 207 -8.85 -19.74 -12.33
CA PHE A 207 -9.63 -19.31 -11.18
C PHE A 207 -8.95 -19.78 -9.90
N GLY A 208 -8.96 -18.95 -8.86
CA GLY A 208 -8.34 -19.33 -7.60
C GLY A 208 -8.66 -18.37 -6.46
N ALA A 209 -8.07 -18.68 -5.32
CA ALA A 209 -8.15 -17.88 -4.12
C ALA A 209 -6.81 -17.86 -3.39
N THR A 210 -6.52 -16.77 -2.68
CA THR A 210 -5.26 -16.63 -1.93
C THR A 210 -5.42 -15.71 -0.71
N LEU A 211 -4.60 -15.96 0.30
CA LEU A 211 -4.40 -15.12 1.49
C LEU A 211 -2.99 -14.48 1.49
N ARG A 212 -2.18 -14.71 0.45
CA ARG A 212 -0.77 -14.29 0.40
C ARG A 212 -0.55 -12.79 0.55
N GLN A 213 -1.56 -11.99 0.26
CA GLN A 213 -1.51 -10.54 0.36
C GLN A 213 -1.89 -10.01 1.75
N SER A 214 -2.09 -10.91 2.72
CA SER A 214 -2.24 -10.52 4.13
C SER A 214 -0.93 -9.95 4.66
N GLU A 215 -1.02 -8.91 5.48
CA GLU A 215 0.12 -8.16 6.01
C GLU A 215 0.06 -8.09 7.53
N ILE A 216 1.22 -8.13 8.17
CA ILE A 216 1.39 -7.93 9.62
C ILE A 216 2.47 -6.89 9.82
N GLY A 217 2.19 -5.88 10.65
CA GLY A 217 3.10 -4.82 11.01
C GLY A 217 3.32 -4.73 12.52
N PHE A 218 4.55 -4.46 12.91
CA PHE A 218 4.95 -4.20 14.29
C PHE A 218 5.62 -2.83 14.34
N GLU A 219 5.13 -1.94 15.16
CA GLU A 219 5.75 -0.64 15.43
C GLU A 219 6.17 -0.55 16.90
N THR A 220 7.41 -0.17 17.15
CA THR A 220 7.94 0.01 18.51
C THR A 220 8.37 1.46 18.73
N PHE A 221 8.03 2.01 19.88
CA PHE A 221 8.37 3.38 20.27
C PHE A 221 9.46 3.33 21.33
N GLY A 222 10.62 3.85 20.97
CA GLY A 222 11.81 3.88 21.82
C GLY A 222 11.94 5.16 22.66
N PRO A 223 13.05 5.30 23.37
CA PRO A 223 13.35 6.50 24.16
C PRO A 223 13.66 7.70 23.26
N THR A 224 13.61 8.89 23.85
CA THR A 224 14.16 10.09 23.20
C THR A 224 15.69 10.06 23.29
N VAL A 225 16.37 10.18 22.16
CA VAL A 225 17.84 10.17 22.04
C VAL A 225 18.28 11.44 21.32
N ALA A 226 19.17 12.21 21.93
CA ALA A 226 19.66 13.49 21.38
C ALA A 226 18.53 14.43 20.91
N GLY A 227 17.43 14.49 21.65
CA GLY A 227 16.25 15.29 21.31
C GLY A 227 15.33 14.70 20.24
N ALA A 228 15.70 13.58 19.63
CA ALA A 228 14.87 12.88 18.66
C ALA A 228 13.99 11.81 19.33
N LYS A 229 12.75 11.70 18.89
CA LYS A 229 11.87 10.55 19.19
C LYS A 229 12.31 9.37 18.33
N THR A 230 12.57 8.21 18.95
CA THR A 230 12.96 7.02 18.21
C THR A 230 11.81 6.05 18.05
N ARG A 231 11.72 5.41 16.87
CA ARG A 231 10.79 4.33 16.59
C ARG A 231 11.41 3.34 15.61
N ALA A 232 10.89 2.13 15.62
CA ALA A 232 11.20 1.14 14.60
C ALA A 232 9.91 0.48 14.14
N ASP A 233 9.83 0.12 12.87
CA ASP A 233 8.74 -0.63 12.27
C ASP A 233 9.25 -1.84 11.50
N LEU A 234 8.42 -2.88 11.48
CA LEU A 234 8.64 -4.11 10.74
C LEU A 234 7.33 -4.51 10.06
N GLN A 235 7.35 -4.70 8.73
CA GLN A 235 6.19 -5.18 7.97
C GLN A 235 6.53 -6.47 7.23
N LEU A 236 5.63 -7.42 7.32
CA LEU A 236 5.72 -8.75 6.72
C LEU A 236 4.48 -9.04 5.89
N ASP A 237 4.63 -9.83 4.82
CA ASP A 237 3.53 -10.46 4.10
C ASP A 237 3.82 -11.94 3.83
N LEU A 238 2.92 -12.64 3.13
CA LEU A 238 3.06 -14.04 2.78
C LEU A 238 3.38 -14.22 1.28
N ALA A 239 3.90 -13.19 0.61
CA ALA A 239 4.19 -13.21 -0.82
C ALA A 239 5.68 -13.43 -1.15
N GLY A 240 6.45 -14.06 -0.25
CA GLY A 240 7.88 -14.36 -0.43
C GLY A 240 8.19 -15.48 -1.41
N GLY A 241 7.18 -16.05 -2.06
CA GLY A 241 7.29 -17.17 -2.99
C GLY A 241 6.43 -18.35 -2.57
N PHE A 242 6.64 -19.48 -3.24
CA PHE A 242 5.98 -20.75 -2.93
C PHE A 242 7.04 -21.77 -2.52
N PRO A 243 6.80 -22.57 -1.45
CA PRO A 243 7.65 -23.71 -1.19
C PRO A 243 7.49 -24.74 -2.33
N GLU A 244 8.56 -25.45 -2.65
CA GLU A 244 8.49 -26.60 -3.56
C GLU A 244 7.72 -27.72 -2.87
N VAL A 245 6.41 -27.83 -3.16
CA VAL A 245 5.56 -28.92 -2.66
C VAL A 245 4.90 -29.64 -3.83
N PRO A 246 4.85 -31.00 -3.82
CA PRO A 246 4.32 -31.78 -4.93
C PRO A 246 2.84 -31.52 -5.24
N ASN A 247 2.07 -31.00 -4.28
CA ASN A 247 0.60 -30.89 -4.36
C ASN A 247 0.10 -29.55 -4.85
N GLY A 248 0.98 -28.58 -5.17
CA GLY A 248 0.57 -27.25 -5.64
C GLY A 248 -0.29 -26.44 -4.65
N THR A 249 -0.24 -26.76 -3.35
CA THR A 249 -0.93 -25.98 -2.31
C THR A 249 -0.31 -24.60 -2.20
N ASN A 250 -1.15 -23.57 -2.24
CA ASN A 250 -0.75 -22.16 -2.27
C ASN A 250 -0.32 -21.65 -0.88
N TYR A 251 0.73 -22.22 -0.31
CA TYR A 251 1.35 -21.69 0.89
C TYR A 251 2.31 -20.56 0.50
N GLY A 252 2.00 -19.32 0.88
CA GLY A 252 2.94 -18.22 0.74
C GLY A 252 4.05 -18.29 1.77
N LEU A 253 5.30 -18.03 1.35
CA LEU A 253 6.40 -17.83 2.28
C LEU A 253 6.35 -16.41 2.86
N VAL A 254 6.76 -16.28 4.13
CA VAL A 254 6.88 -14.97 4.78
C VAL A 254 7.95 -14.16 4.07
N ARG A 255 7.64 -12.89 3.78
CA ARG A 255 8.55 -11.93 3.18
C ARG A 255 8.67 -10.69 4.05
N LEU A 256 9.89 -10.20 4.26
CA LEU A 256 10.15 -8.89 4.81
C LEU A 256 9.87 -7.83 3.76
N ARG A 257 8.93 -6.92 4.04
CA ARG A 257 8.64 -5.75 3.21
C ARG A 257 9.48 -4.56 3.65
N THR A 258 9.23 -4.09 4.85
CA THR A 258 9.97 -3.00 5.46
C THR A 258 10.49 -3.38 6.84
N ALA A 259 11.63 -2.83 7.21
CA ALA A 259 12.20 -2.88 8.54
C ALA A 259 13.01 -1.60 8.74
N THR A 260 12.44 -0.61 9.42
CA THR A 260 13.07 0.70 9.55
C THR A 260 13.30 1.09 11.01
N MET A 261 14.36 1.85 11.23
CA MET A 261 14.61 2.63 12.43
C MET A 261 14.52 4.10 12.06
N ARG A 262 13.82 4.87 12.87
CA ARG A 262 13.59 6.28 12.61
C ARG A 262 13.92 7.12 13.84
N MET A 263 14.58 8.25 13.62
CA MET A 263 14.84 9.29 14.60
C MET A 263 14.20 10.59 14.10
N ASP A 264 13.22 11.09 14.84
CA ASP A 264 12.43 12.25 14.45
C ASP A 264 12.72 13.44 15.40
N TRP A 265 13.35 14.49 14.88
CA TRP A 265 13.40 15.83 15.46
C TRP A 265 12.21 16.68 14.98
N THR A 266 12.17 17.93 15.35
CA THR A 266 11.04 18.83 15.00
C THR A 266 10.79 18.89 13.48
N ASN A 267 11.84 19.13 12.70
CA ASN A 267 11.73 19.34 11.24
C ASN A 267 12.57 18.36 10.42
N THR A 268 13.38 17.53 11.09
CA THR A 268 14.32 16.61 10.42
C THR A 268 14.10 15.20 10.92
N SER A 269 14.19 14.24 10.02
CA SER A 269 14.17 12.82 10.37
C SER A 269 15.35 12.10 9.72
N LEU A 270 15.92 11.15 10.46
CA LEU A 270 16.85 10.16 9.95
C LEU A 270 16.13 8.82 9.89
N VAL A 271 16.15 8.17 8.73
CA VAL A 271 15.56 6.85 8.51
C VAL A 271 16.64 5.89 8.04
N VAL A 272 16.74 4.74 8.68
CA VAL A 272 17.75 3.71 8.40
C VAL A 272 17.04 2.36 8.35
N GLY A 273 17.28 1.57 7.31
CA GLY A 273 16.72 0.22 7.18
C GLY A 273 16.14 -0.04 5.78
N GLN A 274 15.43 -1.15 5.64
CA GLN A 274 14.73 -1.49 4.40
C GLN A 274 13.38 -0.79 4.37
N ASP A 275 13.14 0.03 3.34
CA ASP A 275 11.91 0.79 3.17
C ASP A 275 11.55 0.95 1.69
N ALA A 276 10.33 1.41 1.42
CA ALA A 276 9.95 1.85 0.08
C ALA A 276 10.85 2.99 -0.42
N ILE A 277 11.06 3.04 -1.72
CA ILE A 277 11.87 4.09 -2.34
C ILE A 277 11.22 5.46 -2.12
N PHE A 278 11.93 6.37 -1.44
CA PHE A 278 11.39 7.67 -1.04
C PHE A 278 11.30 8.69 -2.18
N PHE A 279 12.06 8.49 -3.24
CA PHE A 279 12.08 9.35 -4.42
C PHE A 279 10.95 9.04 -5.42
N SER A 280 10.17 7.95 -5.18
CA SER A 280 9.00 7.55 -5.97
C SER A 280 7.91 6.97 -5.05
N PRO A 281 7.33 7.77 -4.11
CA PRO A 281 6.58 7.24 -2.97
C PRO A 281 5.17 6.72 -3.31
N ASN A 282 4.52 7.26 -4.34
CA ASN A 282 3.11 7.01 -4.58
C ASN A 282 2.87 5.75 -5.40
N SER A 283 1.77 5.06 -5.13
CA SER A 283 1.28 3.92 -5.93
C SER A 283 -0.24 3.97 -6.05
N PRO A 284 -0.83 3.43 -7.12
CA PRO A 284 -2.28 3.38 -7.26
C PRO A 284 -2.94 2.54 -6.16
N THR A 285 -4.13 2.94 -5.74
CA THR A 285 -4.89 2.26 -4.68
C THR A 285 -5.56 1.01 -5.21
N SER A 286 -5.12 -0.17 -4.75
CA SER A 286 -5.71 -1.47 -5.10
C SER A 286 -5.46 -2.48 -3.97
N PHE A 287 -6.51 -3.16 -3.49
CA PHE A 287 -6.39 -4.29 -2.58
C PHE A 287 -6.14 -5.63 -3.30
N ALA A 288 -6.26 -5.65 -4.62
CA ALA A 288 -5.81 -6.77 -5.45
C ALA A 288 -4.29 -6.79 -5.63
N SER A 289 -3.58 -5.79 -5.14
CA SER A 289 -2.13 -5.59 -5.32
C SER A 289 -1.48 -4.98 -4.08
N LEU A 290 -1.66 -5.61 -2.91
CA LEU A 290 -0.93 -5.22 -1.70
C LEU A 290 0.49 -5.78 -1.70
N ALA A 291 0.65 -7.04 -2.10
CA ALA A 291 1.95 -7.71 -2.11
C ALA A 291 2.92 -7.16 -3.17
N ILE A 292 2.40 -6.67 -4.28
CA ILE A 292 3.15 -5.98 -5.35
C ILE A 292 2.33 -4.76 -5.71
N PRO A 293 2.87 -3.53 -5.63
CA PRO A 293 2.11 -2.33 -5.93
C PRO A 293 1.44 -2.37 -7.31
N ALA A 294 0.20 -1.87 -7.38
CA ALA A 294 -0.57 -1.87 -8.61
C ALA A 294 0.18 -1.15 -9.74
N LEU A 295 -0.02 -1.60 -10.99
CA LEU A 295 0.65 -1.11 -12.19
C LEU A 295 2.18 -1.29 -12.16
N THR A 296 2.69 -2.27 -11.39
CA THR A 296 4.05 -2.80 -11.56
C THR A 296 4.26 -3.23 -13.00
N TYR A 297 5.43 -2.93 -13.59
CA TYR A 297 5.72 -3.08 -15.02
C TYR A 297 4.79 -2.32 -15.97
N ALA A 298 3.91 -1.47 -15.44
CA ALA A 298 3.04 -0.61 -16.22
C ALA A 298 3.15 0.86 -15.74
N GLY A 299 4.39 1.33 -15.55
CA GLY A 299 4.70 2.72 -15.26
C GLY A 299 4.79 3.08 -13.76
N ASN A 300 4.61 2.14 -12.86
CA ASN A 300 4.81 2.36 -11.44
C ASN A 300 6.20 1.89 -11.00
N LEU A 301 7.14 2.82 -10.83
CA LEU A 301 8.43 2.53 -10.22
C LEU A 301 8.26 2.36 -8.71
N TRP A 302 8.76 1.23 -8.19
CA TRP A 302 8.75 0.93 -6.77
C TRP A 302 9.86 -0.05 -6.42
N SER A 303 10.24 -0.14 -5.18
CA SER A 303 11.06 -1.22 -4.60
C SER A 303 11.07 -1.07 -3.10
N TRP A 304 11.40 -2.13 -2.37
CA TRP A 304 11.81 -2.08 -0.96
C TRP A 304 13.29 -2.41 -0.90
N MET A 305 14.09 -1.44 -0.47
CA MET A 305 15.54 -1.61 -0.43
C MET A 305 16.15 -1.01 0.81
N PRO A 306 17.25 -1.58 1.34
CA PRO A 306 18.03 -0.99 2.40
C PRO A 306 18.48 0.43 2.02
N GLN A 307 18.33 1.37 2.96
CA GLN A 307 18.62 2.77 2.72
C GLN A 307 18.96 3.52 4.01
N ILE A 308 19.70 4.59 3.86
CA ILE A 308 19.91 5.62 4.88
C ILE A 308 19.50 6.93 4.24
N ARG A 309 18.47 7.58 4.78
CA ARG A 309 18.01 8.87 4.25
C ARG A 309 17.76 9.90 5.33
N ILE A 310 17.96 11.16 4.97
CA ILE A 310 17.59 12.33 5.75
C ILE A 310 16.38 12.98 5.07
N GLU A 311 15.42 13.37 5.88
CA GLU A 311 14.22 14.12 5.48
C GLU A 311 14.22 15.43 6.25
N HIS A 312 14.04 16.55 5.56
CA HIS A 312 13.94 17.87 6.19
C HIS A 312 12.74 18.64 5.66
N ARG A 313 11.88 19.08 6.56
CA ARG A 313 10.67 19.83 6.25
C ARG A 313 10.83 21.30 6.55
N VAL A 314 10.51 22.13 5.58
CA VAL A 314 10.49 23.59 5.69
C VAL A 314 9.06 24.06 5.56
N ALA A 315 8.52 24.69 6.60
CA ALA A 315 7.22 25.36 6.52
C ALA A 315 7.35 26.65 5.72
N LEU A 316 6.48 26.84 4.73
CA LEU A 316 6.39 28.08 3.91
C LEU A 316 5.23 28.99 4.36
N GLY A 317 4.49 28.57 5.40
CA GLY A 317 3.32 29.22 5.96
C GLY A 317 2.47 28.21 6.70
N GLU A 318 1.24 28.57 7.06
CA GLU A 318 0.34 27.68 7.81
C GLU A 318 -0.14 26.49 6.96
N GLU A 319 -0.32 26.69 5.65
CA GLU A 319 -0.90 25.67 4.75
C GLU A 319 0.10 25.09 3.74
N SER A 320 1.36 25.53 3.75
CA SER A 320 2.36 25.12 2.75
C SER A 320 3.65 24.63 3.40
N SER A 321 4.25 23.59 2.82
CA SER A 321 5.55 23.11 3.23
C SER A 321 6.35 22.50 2.07
N LEU A 322 7.67 22.55 2.16
CA LEU A 322 8.60 21.81 1.32
C LEU A 322 9.22 20.67 2.13
N LEU A 323 9.30 19.50 1.51
CA LEU A 323 10.00 18.33 2.03
C LEU A 323 11.22 18.05 1.14
N PHE A 324 12.39 18.08 1.72
CA PHE A 324 13.65 17.68 1.09
C PHE A 324 14.04 16.31 1.61
N GLN A 325 14.33 15.39 0.70
CA GLN A 325 14.78 14.04 1.04
C GLN A 325 16.03 13.72 0.23
N GLY A 326 17.00 13.10 0.87
CA GLY A 326 18.24 12.66 0.23
C GLY A 326 18.83 11.48 0.96
N GLY A 327 19.40 10.53 0.23
CA GLY A 327 19.95 9.35 0.86
C GLY A 327 20.75 8.45 -0.08
N ILE A 328 21.35 7.43 0.54
CA ILE A 328 22.03 6.33 -0.13
C ILE A 328 21.19 5.06 0.03
N LEU A 329 21.22 4.21 -1.00
CA LEU A 329 20.44 2.99 -1.05
C LEU A 329 21.31 1.83 -1.54
N ASP A 330 20.88 0.61 -1.24
CA ASP A 330 21.39 -0.60 -1.87
C ASP A 330 21.17 -0.53 -3.38
N PRO A 331 22.22 -0.65 -4.22
CA PRO A 331 22.12 -0.45 -5.66
C PRO A 331 21.54 -1.68 -6.37
N VAL A 332 20.28 -1.97 -6.17
CA VAL A 332 19.58 -3.10 -6.79
C VAL A 332 19.50 -2.92 -8.31
N SER A 333 19.82 -3.97 -9.06
CA SER A 333 19.64 -4.08 -10.52
C SER A 333 18.49 -5.04 -10.85
N GLY A 334 18.05 -5.05 -12.09
CA GLY A 334 16.98 -5.94 -12.56
C GLY A 334 17.41 -7.39 -12.76
N GLU A 335 18.69 -7.61 -13.06
CA GLU A 335 19.25 -8.93 -13.34
C GLU A 335 19.57 -9.67 -12.03
N VAL A 336 19.35 -10.99 -12.04
CA VAL A 336 19.72 -11.84 -10.91
C VAL A 336 21.23 -11.87 -10.68
N PRO A 337 21.69 -12.04 -9.43
CA PRO A 337 23.10 -12.25 -9.13
C PRO A 337 23.68 -13.42 -9.95
N GLY A 338 24.94 -13.28 -10.35
CA GLY A 338 25.68 -14.38 -10.98
C GLY A 338 25.78 -15.58 -10.02
N ALA A 339 25.75 -16.80 -10.58
CA ALA A 339 26.00 -18.01 -9.81
C ALA A 339 27.51 -18.25 -9.65
N LEU A 340 27.90 -18.85 -8.52
CA LEU A 340 29.24 -19.44 -8.41
C LEU A 340 29.36 -20.67 -9.32
N PRO A 341 30.59 -21.05 -9.73
CA PRO A 341 30.78 -22.25 -10.52
C PRO A 341 30.13 -23.48 -9.87
N GLY A 342 29.23 -24.13 -10.59
CA GLY A 342 28.50 -25.31 -10.12
C GLY A 342 27.19 -25.02 -9.36
N GLU A 343 26.81 -23.75 -9.18
CA GLU A 343 25.53 -23.36 -8.57
C GLU A 343 24.55 -22.82 -9.63
N THR A 344 23.27 -23.03 -9.40
CA THR A 344 22.22 -22.36 -10.17
C THR A 344 22.03 -20.93 -9.63
N PRO A 345 21.91 -19.90 -10.49
CA PRO A 345 21.66 -18.53 -10.02
C PRO A 345 20.49 -18.46 -9.06
N GLY A 346 20.70 -17.84 -7.88
CA GLY A 346 19.67 -17.64 -6.88
C GLY A 346 19.34 -18.82 -5.96
N THR A 347 20.03 -19.98 -6.09
CA THR A 347 19.77 -21.19 -5.27
C THR A 347 20.89 -21.55 -4.30
N GLY A 348 22.04 -20.86 -4.33
CA GLY A 348 23.15 -21.13 -3.41
C GLY A 348 22.88 -20.72 -1.97
N TYR A 349 23.61 -21.34 -1.03
CA TYR A 349 23.56 -20.98 0.39
C TYR A 349 24.09 -19.56 0.68
N TYR A 350 24.85 -18.98 -0.22
CA TYR A 350 25.48 -17.68 -0.07
C TYR A 350 24.84 -16.67 -1.01
N ARG A 351 24.49 -15.51 -0.44
CA ARG A 351 24.00 -14.38 -1.23
C ARG A 351 25.14 -13.83 -2.08
N GLN A 352 24.97 -13.90 -3.39
CA GLN A 352 25.90 -13.30 -4.34
C GLN A 352 25.53 -11.83 -4.59
N PRO A 353 26.53 -10.94 -4.87
CA PRO A 353 26.25 -9.55 -5.21
C PRO A 353 25.55 -9.47 -6.56
N GLY A 354 24.47 -8.69 -6.64
CA GLY A 354 23.87 -8.29 -7.92
C GLY A 354 24.78 -7.31 -8.68
N PRO A 355 24.50 -7.03 -9.96
CA PRO A 355 25.31 -6.09 -10.76
C PRO A 355 25.46 -4.71 -10.12
N GLY A 356 24.46 -4.21 -9.43
CA GLY A 356 24.56 -2.95 -8.70
C GLY A 356 25.55 -3.03 -7.54
N GLU A 357 25.44 -4.03 -6.68
CA GLU A 357 26.33 -4.25 -5.53
C GLU A 357 27.77 -4.54 -5.98
N ALA A 358 27.95 -5.25 -7.10
CA ALA A 358 29.27 -5.51 -7.70
C ALA A 358 29.99 -4.22 -8.15
N SER A 359 29.27 -3.10 -8.28
CA SER A 359 29.87 -1.79 -8.59
C SER A 359 30.69 -1.19 -7.44
N ARG A 360 30.51 -1.70 -6.21
CA ARG A 360 31.18 -1.25 -4.97
C ARG A 360 30.84 0.18 -4.54
N GLN A 361 29.75 0.75 -5.03
CA GLN A 361 29.25 2.05 -4.58
C GLN A 361 27.74 2.01 -4.36
N PRO A 362 27.20 2.79 -3.40
CA PRO A 362 25.75 2.83 -3.18
C PRO A 362 25.03 3.48 -4.36
N ALA A 363 23.73 3.26 -4.43
CA ALA A 363 22.84 4.11 -5.21
C ALA A 363 22.54 5.40 -4.43
N TYR A 364 22.14 6.44 -5.14
CA TYR A 364 21.81 7.75 -4.59
C TYR A 364 20.37 8.13 -4.98
N GLY A 365 19.61 8.61 -4.02
CA GLY A 365 18.25 9.10 -4.24
C GLY A 365 18.07 10.49 -3.68
N THR A 366 17.29 11.31 -4.37
CA THR A 366 16.88 12.65 -3.90
C THR A 366 15.42 12.90 -4.26
N ARG A 367 14.71 13.70 -3.43
CA ARG A 367 13.36 14.17 -3.75
C ARG A 367 13.11 15.51 -3.07
N VAL A 368 12.40 16.37 -3.79
CA VAL A 368 11.81 17.60 -3.25
C VAL A 368 10.31 17.53 -3.52
N ALA A 369 9.51 17.75 -2.48
CA ALA A 369 8.06 17.78 -2.61
C ALA A 369 7.48 19.03 -1.98
N TRP A 370 6.57 19.66 -2.69
CA TRP A 370 5.76 20.76 -2.20
C TRP A 370 4.38 20.25 -1.82
N THR A 371 3.95 20.59 -0.61
CA THR A 371 2.62 20.27 -0.10
C THR A 371 1.87 21.56 0.20
N HIS A 372 0.61 21.64 -0.21
CA HIS A 372 -0.30 22.75 0.08
C HIS A 372 -1.70 22.22 0.37
N ASN A 373 -2.42 22.80 1.32
CA ASN A 373 -3.78 22.41 1.63
C ASN A 373 -4.78 23.06 0.67
N VAL A 374 -5.56 22.21 -0.02
CA VAL A 374 -6.62 22.62 -0.95
C VAL A 374 -7.89 21.84 -0.61
N PHE A 375 -9.02 22.51 -0.43
CA PHE A 375 -10.30 21.90 0.00
C PHE A 375 -10.20 21.10 1.31
N GLY A 376 -9.28 21.49 2.24
CA GLY A 376 -9.02 20.75 3.49
C GLY A 376 -8.27 19.43 3.30
N GLN A 377 -7.70 19.19 2.12
CA GLN A 377 -6.89 18.01 1.79
C GLN A 377 -5.49 18.42 1.32
N PRO A 378 -4.44 17.63 1.60
CA PRO A 378 -3.10 17.94 1.12
C PRO A 378 -3.01 17.70 -0.39
N MET A 379 -2.69 18.75 -1.14
CA MET A 379 -2.17 18.68 -2.50
C MET A 379 -0.66 18.50 -2.42
N GLN A 380 -0.09 17.57 -3.18
CA GLN A 380 1.35 17.35 -3.21
C GLN A 380 1.86 17.26 -4.65
N VAL A 381 3.01 17.90 -4.91
CA VAL A 381 3.77 17.76 -6.14
C VAL A 381 5.22 17.50 -5.78
N GLY A 382 5.78 16.41 -6.29
CA GLY A 382 7.15 15.99 -6.02
C GLY A 382 7.98 15.81 -7.28
N VAL A 383 9.29 16.02 -7.15
CA VAL A 383 10.29 15.72 -8.17
C VAL A 383 11.39 14.92 -7.52
N GLY A 384 11.74 13.76 -8.11
CA GLY A 384 12.75 12.84 -7.62
C GLY A 384 13.84 12.54 -8.64
N GLY A 385 15.00 12.15 -8.13
CA GLY A 385 16.14 11.69 -8.91
C GLY A 385 16.76 10.45 -8.28
N PHE A 386 17.27 9.56 -9.13
CA PHE A 386 17.96 8.33 -8.74
C PHE A 386 19.19 8.13 -9.62
N TYR A 387 20.26 7.62 -9.04
CA TYR A 387 21.47 7.18 -9.76
C TYR A 387 22.04 5.93 -9.12
N SER A 388 22.47 4.96 -9.95
CA SER A 388 23.24 3.79 -9.53
C SER A 388 24.24 3.38 -10.61
N ARG A 389 25.38 2.83 -10.19
CA ARG A 389 26.30 2.18 -11.09
C ARG A 389 26.12 0.67 -11.02
N GLN A 390 26.21 -0.03 -12.16
CA GLN A 390 26.04 -1.47 -12.27
C GLN A 390 27.23 -2.08 -13.01
N THR A 391 27.73 -3.21 -12.54
CA THR A 391 28.89 -3.93 -13.10
C THR A 391 28.49 -5.37 -13.41
N TYR A 392 28.60 -5.75 -14.69
CA TYR A 392 28.18 -7.05 -15.23
C TYR A 392 29.35 -8.01 -15.48
N GLY A 393 30.47 -7.82 -14.80
CA GLY A 393 31.69 -8.59 -15.02
C GLY A 393 32.44 -8.21 -16.31
N PHE A 394 33.62 -8.72 -16.50
CA PHE A 394 34.48 -8.49 -17.67
C PHE A 394 34.66 -7.02 -18.06
N GLY A 395 34.64 -6.11 -17.10
CA GLY A 395 34.75 -4.67 -17.32
C GLY A 395 33.48 -3.99 -17.89
N ARG A 396 32.36 -4.69 -18.01
CA ARG A 396 31.08 -4.16 -18.51
C ARG A 396 30.39 -3.36 -17.42
N ASN A 397 30.16 -2.09 -17.66
CA ASN A 397 29.50 -1.20 -16.71
C ASN A 397 28.33 -0.47 -17.36
N ALA A 398 27.27 -0.24 -16.58
CA ALA A 398 26.15 0.60 -16.96
C ALA A 398 25.86 1.60 -15.84
N ASP A 399 25.61 2.85 -16.21
CA ASP A 399 25.14 3.87 -15.30
C ASP A 399 23.61 3.94 -15.38
N GLY A 400 22.96 3.58 -14.26
CA GLY A 400 21.52 3.66 -14.08
C GLY A 400 21.13 5.04 -13.57
N TRP A 401 20.07 5.62 -14.10
CA TRP A 401 19.50 6.86 -13.58
C TRP A 401 18.01 6.95 -13.87
N ALA A 402 17.29 7.67 -13.03
CA ALA A 402 15.89 8.04 -13.26
C ALA A 402 15.62 9.47 -12.79
N ALA A 403 14.81 10.18 -13.56
CA ALA A 403 14.13 11.40 -13.16
C ALA A 403 12.63 11.12 -13.12
N MET A 404 11.95 11.56 -12.08
CA MET A 404 10.53 11.28 -11.87
C MET A 404 9.80 12.45 -11.26
N THR A 405 8.50 12.50 -11.54
CA THR A 405 7.56 13.43 -10.91
C THR A 405 6.39 12.66 -10.34
N ASP A 406 5.88 13.10 -9.21
CA ASP A 406 4.67 12.57 -8.59
C ASP A 406 3.71 13.71 -8.22
N VAL A 407 2.42 13.41 -8.31
CA VAL A 407 1.36 14.37 -7.99
C VAL A 407 0.23 13.70 -7.24
N ASP A 408 -0.30 14.41 -6.23
CA ASP A 408 -1.57 14.13 -5.56
C ASP A 408 -2.38 15.43 -5.53
N LEU A 409 -3.46 15.48 -6.30
CA LEU A 409 -4.27 16.68 -6.52
C LEU A 409 -5.71 16.43 -6.06
N PRO A 410 -6.15 17.00 -4.93
CA PRO A 410 -7.57 17.06 -4.59
C PRO A 410 -8.28 18.02 -5.55
N LEU A 411 -9.14 17.48 -6.41
CA LEU A 411 -9.95 18.26 -7.36
C LEU A 411 -11.22 18.79 -6.70
N SER A 412 -11.68 18.11 -5.67
CA SER A 412 -12.78 18.53 -4.78
C SER A 412 -12.69 17.76 -3.47
N SER A 413 -13.59 18.01 -2.52
CA SER A 413 -13.69 17.22 -1.28
C SER A 413 -13.93 15.71 -1.50
N ARG A 414 -14.40 15.31 -2.70
CA ARG A 414 -14.76 13.92 -3.05
C ARG A 414 -13.96 13.31 -4.18
N VAL A 415 -13.24 14.11 -4.95
CA VAL A 415 -12.50 13.67 -6.14
C VAL A 415 -11.06 14.08 -6.01
N SER A 416 -10.13 13.13 -6.22
CA SER A 416 -8.69 13.41 -6.32
C SER A 416 -8.08 12.71 -7.52
N LEU A 417 -7.05 13.32 -8.08
CA LEU A 417 -6.19 12.79 -9.13
C LEU A 417 -4.82 12.55 -8.55
N SER A 418 -4.28 11.34 -8.70
CA SER A 418 -2.89 11.02 -8.36
C SER A 418 -2.19 10.44 -9.57
N GLY A 419 -0.88 10.58 -9.61
CA GLY A 419 -0.11 10.06 -10.73
C GLY A 419 1.39 10.21 -10.55
N LYS A 420 2.10 9.56 -11.46
CA LYS A 420 3.55 9.53 -11.52
C LYS A 420 4.00 9.43 -12.97
N PHE A 421 5.10 10.09 -13.28
CA PHE A 421 5.80 9.95 -14.55
C PHE A 421 7.29 9.78 -14.31
N TYR A 422 7.95 8.98 -15.11
CA TYR A 422 9.39 8.81 -15.07
C TYR A 422 10.03 8.72 -16.45
N ARG A 423 11.30 9.05 -16.49
CA ARG A 423 12.25 8.80 -17.56
C ARG A 423 13.54 8.26 -16.93
N GLY A 424 14.04 7.12 -17.43
CA GLY A 424 15.24 6.52 -16.86
C GLY A 424 16.01 5.65 -17.82
N ARG A 425 17.15 5.15 -17.37
CA ARG A 425 18.05 4.22 -18.06
C ARG A 425 18.59 3.22 -17.04
N ALA A 426 18.65 1.94 -17.41
CA ALA A 426 19.14 0.84 -16.56
C ALA A 426 18.46 0.80 -15.18
N ILE A 427 17.13 0.89 -15.13
CA ILE A 427 16.32 0.99 -13.91
C ILE A 427 15.50 -0.27 -13.61
N GLY A 428 15.96 -1.44 -14.07
CA GLY A 428 15.28 -2.71 -13.82
C GLY A 428 15.05 -3.02 -12.34
N GLY A 429 15.99 -2.67 -11.47
CA GLY A 429 15.84 -2.81 -10.01
C GLY A 429 14.75 -1.95 -9.39
N LEU A 430 14.21 -0.96 -10.11
CA LEU A 430 13.04 -0.15 -9.75
C LEU A 430 11.77 -0.63 -10.46
N TYR A 431 11.79 -1.80 -11.10
CA TYR A 431 10.68 -2.36 -11.88
C TYR A 431 10.31 -1.53 -13.12
N GLY A 432 11.21 -0.68 -13.63
CA GLY A 432 11.11 -0.09 -14.96
C GLY A 432 11.66 -1.02 -16.02
N ALA A 433 11.29 -0.82 -17.29
CA ALA A 433 11.69 -1.65 -18.43
C ALA A 433 11.46 -3.16 -18.18
N PHE A 434 10.33 -3.54 -17.63
CA PHE A 434 9.98 -4.93 -17.23
C PHE A 434 10.99 -5.58 -16.27
N GLY A 435 11.64 -4.80 -15.44
CA GLY A 435 12.65 -5.30 -14.51
C GLY A 435 14.00 -5.58 -15.16
N GLN A 436 14.25 -5.09 -16.38
CA GLN A 436 15.52 -5.23 -17.06
C GLN A 436 16.32 -3.94 -17.03
N SER A 437 17.61 -4.03 -16.72
CA SER A 437 18.53 -2.88 -16.77
C SER A 437 19.31 -2.84 -18.08
N VAL A 438 19.68 -4.00 -18.62
CA VAL A 438 20.50 -4.13 -19.83
C VAL A 438 20.00 -5.23 -20.75
N VAL A 439 20.36 -5.16 -22.04
CA VAL A 439 20.32 -6.29 -22.98
C VAL A 439 21.72 -6.79 -23.25
N PHE A 440 21.86 -8.09 -23.55
CA PHE A 440 23.12 -8.76 -23.80
C PHE A 440 23.20 -9.19 -25.27
N SER A 441 24.40 -9.09 -25.90
CA SER A 441 24.64 -9.56 -27.27
C SER A 441 24.78 -11.09 -27.37
N GLY A 442 24.76 -11.79 -26.22
CA GLY A 442 24.95 -13.25 -26.16
C GLY A 442 24.95 -13.72 -24.71
N ASP A 443 25.55 -14.88 -24.43
CA ASP A 443 25.64 -15.44 -23.08
C ASP A 443 26.40 -14.49 -22.14
N PRO A 444 25.82 -14.03 -21.05
CA PRO A 444 26.45 -13.10 -20.08
C PRO A 444 27.73 -13.64 -19.44
N THR A 445 27.91 -14.96 -19.40
CA THR A 445 29.11 -15.63 -18.84
C THR A 445 30.33 -15.55 -19.72
N LEU A 446 30.17 -15.14 -20.98
CA LEU A 446 31.27 -15.01 -21.93
C LEU A 446 31.86 -13.60 -21.95
N ALA A 447 33.18 -13.50 -21.96
CA ALA A 447 33.89 -12.22 -22.01
C ALA A 447 33.63 -11.43 -23.30
N SER A 448 33.27 -12.11 -24.40
CA SER A 448 32.95 -11.49 -25.70
C SER A 448 31.55 -10.84 -25.73
N THR A 449 30.67 -11.14 -24.79
CA THR A 449 29.33 -10.57 -24.74
C THR A 449 29.40 -9.09 -24.39
N GLN A 450 28.68 -8.28 -25.13
CA GLN A 450 28.49 -6.85 -24.89
C GLN A 450 27.15 -6.57 -24.18
N ILE A 451 27.02 -5.41 -23.58
CA ILE A 451 25.78 -4.94 -22.96
C ILE A 451 25.34 -3.62 -23.57
N GLU A 452 24.04 -3.40 -23.66
CA GLU A 452 23.43 -2.08 -23.89
C GLU A 452 22.42 -1.79 -22.78
N ALA A 453 22.52 -0.61 -22.16
CA ALA A 453 21.66 -0.20 -21.08
C ALA A 453 20.30 0.31 -21.61
N LEU A 454 19.22 -0.27 -21.12
CA LEU A 454 17.87 0.05 -21.56
C LEU A 454 17.41 1.41 -21.06
N ASN A 455 17.02 2.25 -22.01
CA ASN A 455 16.25 3.44 -21.74
C ASN A 455 14.76 3.09 -21.62
N SER A 456 14.07 3.71 -20.68
CA SER A 456 12.63 3.53 -20.49
C SER A 456 11.96 4.81 -20.07
N MET A 457 10.70 4.93 -20.42
CA MET A 457 9.80 5.97 -19.91
C MET A 457 8.46 5.34 -19.59
N GLY A 458 7.80 5.88 -18.56
CA GLY A 458 6.50 5.36 -18.17
C GLY A 458 5.84 6.25 -17.13
N GLY A 459 4.68 5.83 -16.71
CA GLY A 459 3.92 6.53 -15.70
C GLY A 459 2.53 5.96 -15.55
N TRP A 460 1.85 6.43 -14.52
CA TRP A 460 0.46 6.07 -14.26
C TRP A 460 -0.33 7.27 -13.77
N ALA A 461 -1.64 7.20 -13.92
CA ALA A 461 -2.60 8.14 -13.34
C ALA A 461 -3.79 7.38 -12.74
N GLN A 462 -4.33 7.89 -11.66
CA GLN A 462 -5.52 7.38 -10.98
C GLN A 462 -6.48 8.50 -10.64
N LEU A 463 -7.74 8.32 -11.00
CA LEU A 463 -8.86 9.12 -10.51
C LEU A 463 -9.52 8.37 -9.36
N LYS A 464 -9.65 9.03 -8.22
CA LYS A 464 -10.31 8.51 -7.02
C LYS A 464 -11.57 9.32 -6.75
N TYR A 465 -12.69 8.63 -6.53
CA TYR A 465 -13.98 9.23 -6.19
C TYR A 465 -14.54 8.63 -4.90
N ARG A 466 -14.82 9.47 -3.93
CA ARG A 466 -15.43 9.11 -2.64
C ARG A 466 -16.80 9.77 -2.51
N PRO A 467 -17.89 9.13 -2.99
CA PRO A 467 -19.24 9.69 -2.88
C PRO A 467 -19.66 9.92 -1.43
N VAL A 468 -19.31 8.98 -0.56
CA VAL A 468 -19.48 9.02 0.89
C VAL A 468 -18.31 8.31 1.57
N ASN A 469 -18.11 8.49 2.88
CA ASN A 469 -16.95 7.96 3.62
C ASN A 469 -16.77 6.43 3.55
N LYS A 470 -17.85 5.67 3.29
CA LYS A 470 -17.82 4.21 3.20
C LYS A 470 -17.48 3.66 1.81
N TRP A 471 -17.56 4.48 0.77
CA TRP A 471 -17.37 4.06 -0.61
C TRP A 471 -16.22 4.81 -1.27
N GLU A 472 -15.35 4.08 -1.92
CA GLU A 472 -14.27 4.61 -2.75
C GLU A 472 -14.26 3.89 -4.09
N ILE A 473 -14.21 4.64 -5.18
CA ILE A 473 -14.11 4.13 -6.55
C ILE A 473 -12.83 4.68 -7.14
N ASN A 474 -11.99 3.80 -7.68
CA ASN A 474 -10.73 4.17 -8.30
C ASN A 474 -10.68 3.65 -9.74
N ALA A 475 -10.31 4.52 -10.67
CA ALA A 475 -9.97 4.17 -12.04
C ALA A 475 -8.53 4.57 -12.30
N ALA A 476 -7.70 3.63 -12.76
CA ALA A 476 -6.30 3.88 -13.01
C ALA A 476 -5.85 3.31 -14.36
N PHE A 477 -4.85 3.96 -14.94
CA PHE A 477 -4.15 3.55 -16.15
C PHE A 477 -2.66 3.80 -15.98
N GLY A 478 -1.83 2.89 -16.51
CA GLY A 478 -0.39 3.05 -16.52
C GLY A 478 0.26 2.39 -17.74
N ILE A 479 1.47 2.82 -18.04
CA ILE A 479 2.26 2.36 -19.17
C ILE A 479 3.75 2.37 -18.82
N ASP A 480 4.45 1.29 -19.17
CA ASP A 480 5.92 1.20 -19.22
C ASP A 480 6.36 0.94 -20.66
N ASN A 481 7.35 1.69 -21.11
CA ASN A 481 7.78 1.68 -22.51
C ASN A 481 9.32 1.75 -22.61
N PRO A 482 10.02 0.60 -22.55
CA PRO A 482 11.42 0.51 -22.94
C PRO A 482 11.61 0.98 -24.39
N TYR A 483 12.74 1.58 -24.69
CA TYR A 483 13.00 2.08 -26.04
C TYR A 483 13.29 0.92 -26.99
N ALA A 484 12.48 0.79 -28.04
CA ALA A 484 12.60 -0.27 -29.02
C ALA A 484 13.97 -0.27 -29.74
N GLY A 485 14.62 0.88 -29.87
CA GLY A 485 15.97 1.00 -30.42
C GLY A 485 17.01 0.28 -29.57
N ASP A 486 16.92 0.38 -28.25
CA ASP A 486 17.84 -0.27 -27.32
C ASP A 486 17.56 -1.78 -27.25
N LEU A 487 16.27 -2.18 -27.22
CA LEU A 487 15.87 -3.59 -27.26
C LEU A 487 16.35 -4.32 -28.53
N LYS A 488 16.44 -3.62 -29.66
CA LYS A 488 16.89 -4.13 -30.95
C LYS A 488 18.35 -3.85 -31.22
N TYR A 489 19.08 -3.30 -30.25
CA TYR A 489 20.48 -2.91 -30.45
C TYR A 489 21.36 -4.13 -30.85
N PHE A 490 21.10 -5.29 -30.25
CA PHE A 490 21.70 -6.55 -30.62
C PHE A 490 20.71 -7.40 -31.41
N PRO A 491 21.07 -7.91 -32.60
CA PRO A 491 20.17 -8.72 -33.45
C PRO A 491 19.75 -10.05 -32.80
N TYR A 492 20.54 -10.55 -31.83
CA TYR A 492 20.28 -11.79 -31.10
C TYR A 492 20.46 -11.55 -29.61
N ALA A 493 19.51 -10.84 -29.02
CA ALA A 493 19.49 -10.71 -27.57
C ALA A 493 19.20 -12.07 -26.94
N VAL A 494 20.23 -12.72 -26.39
CA VAL A 494 20.05 -13.83 -25.47
C VAL A 494 19.85 -13.17 -24.11
N SER A 495 18.61 -12.85 -23.79
CA SER A 495 18.36 -12.29 -22.50
C SER A 495 17.98 -13.37 -21.51
N TYR A 496 18.35 -13.15 -20.28
CA TYR A 496 17.65 -13.72 -19.15
C TYR A 496 16.27 -13.07 -19.08
N GLY A 497 15.22 -13.86 -19.30
CA GLY A 497 13.84 -13.39 -19.27
C GLY A 497 13.36 -12.83 -20.62
N ASP A 498 12.26 -12.13 -20.59
CA ASP A 498 11.51 -11.68 -21.75
C ASP A 498 12.04 -10.37 -22.33
N ALA A 499 13.35 -10.30 -22.70
CA ALA A 499 13.97 -9.12 -23.34
C ALA A 499 13.29 -8.68 -24.63
N THR A 500 12.30 -9.41 -25.07
CA THR A 500 11.46 -9.07 -26.20
C THR A 500 10.27 -8.18 -25.84
N LEU A 501 9.99 -7.98 -24.56
CA LEU A 501 8.86 -7.15 -24.11
C LEU A 501 9.16 -5.68 -24.35
N ALA A 502 8.32 -5.04 -25.16
CA ALA A 502 8.58 -3.70 -25.67
C ALA A 502 7.68 -2.64 -25.05
N ARG A 503 6.50 -3.01 -24.56
CA ARG A 503 5.57 -2.09 -23.90
C ARG A 503 4.56 -2.88 -23.09
N ASN A 504 4.27 -2.40 -21.88
CA ASN A 504 3.18 -2.92 -21.06
C ASN A 504 2.20 -1.81 -20.68
N GLN A 505 0.94 -2.13 -20.73
CA GLN A 505 -0.16 -1.24 -20.34
C GLN A 505 -1.05 -1.97 -19.37
N GLY A 506 -1.41 -1.29 -18.30
CA GLY A 506 -2.38 -1.79 -17.32
C GLY A 506 -3.44 -0.76 -17.05
N SER A 507 -4.68 -1.18 -16.95
CA SER A 507 -5.78 -0.37 -16.45
C SER A 507 -6.59 -1.15 -15.44
N PHE A 508 -7.18 -0.47 -14.47
CA PHE A 508 -8.14 -1.09 -13.58
C PHE A 508 -9.23 -0.13 -13.14
N LEU A 509 -10.37 -0.71 -12.80
CA LEU A 509 -11.46 -0.07 -12.09
C LEU A 509 -11.73 -0.89 -10.82
N ASN A 510 -11.72 -0.25 -9.66
CA ASN A 510 -12.10 -0.90 -8.42
C ASN A 510 -13.12 -0.09 -7.62
N MET A 511 -13.86 -0.81 -6.80
CA MET A 511 -14.81 -0.28 -5.85
C MET A 511 -14.49 -0.87 -4.48
N ILE A 512 -14.27 -0.01 -3.50
CA ILE A 512 -13.92 -0.38 -2.12
C ILE A 512 -15.06 0.07 -1.22
N TYR A 513 -15.59 -0.86 -0.44
CA TYR A 513 -16.64 -0.62 0.55
C TYR A 513 -16.12 -0.92 1.96
N ARG A 514 -16.13 0.08 2.82
CA ARG A 514 -15.77 -0.03 4.24
C ARG A 514 -17.01 0.22 5.10
N PRO A 515 -17.77 -0.82 5.46
CA PRO A 515 -18.92 -0.64 6.38
C PRO A 515 -18.48 -0.17 7.77
N ARG A 516 -17.28 -0.58 8.19
CA ARG A 516 -16.59 -0.23 9.44
C ARG A 516 -15.12 0.05 9.15
N SER A 517 -14.39 0.63 10.12
CA SER A 517 -12.96 0.90 10.01
C SER A 517 -12.10 -0.36 9.87
N ASP A 518 -12.52 -1.44 10.51
CA ASP A 518 -11.84 -2.72 10.62
C ASP A 518 -12.26 -3.75 9.54
N LEU A 519 -13.27 -3.46 8.71
CA LEU A 519 -13.81 -4.39 7.71
C LEU A 519 -13.91 -3.73 6.34
N LEU A 520 -13.36 -4.38 5.32
CA LEU A 520 -13.46 -3.94 3.94
C LEU A 520 -13.89 -5.06 2.99
N PHE A 521 -14.59 -4.64 1.95
CA PHE A 521 -14.87 -5.43 0.75
C PHE A 521 -14.40 -4.64 -0.46
N SER A 522 -13.84 -5.31 -1.46
CA SER A 522 -13.45 -4.67 -2.71
C SER A 522 -13.70 -5.59 -3.90
N ALA A 523 -14.04 -4.99 -5.02
CA ALA A 523 -14.10 -5.66 -6.32
C ALA A 523 -13.25 -4.86 -7.30
N GLU A 524 -12.36 -5.55 -8.04
CA GLU A 524 -11.49 -4.93 -9.04
C GLU A 524 -11.54 -5.73 -10.34
N TYR A 525 -11.70 -5.01 -11.45
CA TYR A 525 -11.43 -5.53 -12.79
C TYR A 525 -10.19 -4.83 -13.34
N ARG A 526 -9.21 -5.64 -13.76
CA ARG A 526 -7.96 -5.19 -14.37
C ARG A 526 -7.84 -5.72 -15.78
N HIS A 527 -7.35 -4.89 -16.69
CA HIS A 527 -7.01 -5.24 -18.05
C HIS A 527 -5.54 -4.94 -18.31
N LEU A 528 -4.82 -5.96 -18.79
CA LEU A 528 -3.40 -5.89 -19.14
C LEU A 528 -3.24 -6.05 -20.64
N THR A 529 -2.31 -5.31 -21.23
CA THR A 529 -1.89 -5.50 -22.62
C THR A 529 -0.37 -5.36 -22.70
N THR A 530 0.28 -6.45 -23.05
CA THR A 530 1.75 -6.53 -23.19
C THR A 530 2.11 -6.72 -24.64
N TYR A 531 3.05 -5.92 -25.13
CA TYR A 531 3.55 -5.97 -26.51
C TYR A 531 4.96 -6.55 -26.52
N SER A 532 5.14 -7.61 -27.30
CA SER A 532 6.44 -8.22 -27.58
C SER A 532 6.94 -7.78 -28.97
N LEU A 533 8.24 -7.74 -29.14
CA LEU A 533 8.89 -7.54 -30.46
C LEU A 533 8.66 -8.73 -31.40
N VAL A 534 8.34 -9.90 -30.84
CA VAL A 534 8.21 -11.17 -31.58
C VAL A 534 6.75 -11.52 -31.84
N ASP A 535 5.93 -11.51 -30.81
CA ASP A 535 4.55 -12.05 -30.84
C ASP A 535 3.46 -10.97 -30.99
N GLY A 536 3.86 -9.69 -31.06
CA GLY A 536 2.90 -8.59 -31.09
C GLY A 536 2.25 -8.31 -29.73
N GLY A 537 0.95 -8.01 -29.72
CA GLY A 537 0.22 -7.64 -28.50
C GLY A 537 -0.59 -8.80 -27.93
N ASN A 538 -0.45 -9.07 -26.63
CA ASN A 538 -1.23 -10.04 -25.87
C ASN A 538 -2.01 -9.32 -24.78
N SER A 539 -3.23 -9.77 -24.50
CA SER A 539 -4.10 -9.15 -23.51
C SER A 539 -4.67 -10.17 -22.53
N ALA A 540 -4.84 -9.74 -21.29
CA ALA A 540 -5.48 -10.53 -20.25
C ALA A 540 -6.40 -9.67 -19.39
N GLY A 541 -7.52 -10.27 -18.95
CA GLY A 541 -8.44 -9.70 -17.97
C GLY A 541 -8.30 -10.39 -16.63
N HIS A 542 -8.36 -9.65 -15.53
CA HIS A 542 -8.32 -10.16 -14.16
C HIS A 542 -9.45 -9.55 -13.34
N LEU A 543 -10.35 -10.40 -12.86
CA LEU A 543 -11.37 -10.03 -11.90
C LEU A 543 -10.96 -10.51 -10.51
N ASN A 544 -11.00 -9.64 -9.50
CA ASN A 544 -10.66 -9.97 -8.13
C ASN A 544 -11.74 -9.46 -7.16
N LEU A 545 -12.23 -10.34 -6.31
CA LEU A 545 -13.15 -10.02 -5.22
C LEU A 545 -12.41 -10.21 -3.90
N MET A 546 -12.46 -9.21 -3.04
CA MET A 546 -11.67 -9.18 -1.83
C MET A 546 -12.51 -8.91 -0.60
N MET A 547 -12.15 -9.59 0.48
CA MET A 547 -12.63 -9.30 1.82
C MET A 547 -11.43 -9.19 2.77
N GLY A 548 -11.36 -8.12 3.54
CA GLY A 548 -10.27 -7.88 4.48
C GLY A 548 -10.76 -7.47 5.86
N VAL A 549 -10.06 -7.97 6.88
CA VAL A 549 -10.22 -7.54 8.28
C VAL A 549 -8.91 -6.89 8.70
N LEU A 550 -9.00 -5.62 9.12
CA LEU A 550 -7.87 -4.84 9.63
C LEU A 550 -7.83 -4.95 11.16
N PHE A 551 -6.64 -4.92 11.73
CA PHE A 551 -6.42 -4.97 13.19
C PHE A 551 -5.21 -4.16 13.60
#